data_8c13cc12f4fcfa3fb6a460b59345d77a
#
_entry.id   8c13cc12f4fcfa3fb6a460b59345d77a
#
_cell.length_a   1.000
_cell.length_b   1.000
_cell.length_c   1.000
_cell.angle_alpha   90.00
_cell.angle_beta   90.00
_cell.angle_gamma   90.00
#
_symmetry.space_group_name_H-M   'P 1'
#
loop_
_entity.id
_entity.type
_entity.pdbx_description
1 polymer ?
#
loop_
_entity_poly.entity_id
_entity_poly.type
_entity_poly.pdbx_seq_one_letter_code
_entity_poly.pdbx_strand_id
1 'polypeptide(L)'
;MLRTAILTKFLMRRFFSGVGLVMLVVCGIIFAVTFVERLPSNPTAMAAMAESWVRLLEYVPLFLPLAVFMGTLLASYNLTKSSESVIVSSAGLSPYQAARPFLVGATLIGVFATTVINPYSVELSNQNITSDHLKLIDGAIWLRESSDNGYITMNAKTMHKSGDALDFENATIYVQNASFKLTTRIEAQTVTLDDDGMSAKSARVWDANGIEKKRDWSVATRLTPRTVLDRYLQPDQISFWQLPSFIRKMDSIGAPVRGHLVQFWTLLFLPLSLVAMATLGVAFSQTRQRRNYNFGTKFALGIVTCFALYFITNMFNALGSTGALPAILAIVAPQLIIIAAAATFITSFDTI
;
A
#
# COMPACT_ATOMS: atom_id res chain seq x y z
N MET A 1 -22.20 -34.08 11.25
CA MET A 1 -20.89 -33.41 11.34
C MET A 1 -19.91 -33.84 10.26
N LEU A 2 -19.66 -35.12 9.95
CA LEU A 2 -18.70 -35.54 8.90
C LEU A 2 -19.06 -35.05 7.48
N ARG A 3 -20.33 -35.06 7.08
CA ARG A 3 -20.77 -34.59 5.75
C ARG A 3 -20.56 -33.11 5.52
N THR A 4 -20.77 -32.28 6.54
CA THR A 4 -20.54 -30.82 6.44
C THR A 4 -19.05 -30.49 6.35
N ALA A 5 -18.15 -31.24 7.04
CA ALA A 5 -16.71 -31.05 6.98
C ALA A 5 -16.12 -31.36 5.58
N ILE A 6 -16.60 -32.45 4.95
CA ILE A 6 -16.15 -32.82 3.58
C ILE A 6 -16.56 -31.76 2.58
N LEU A 7 -17.80 -31.27 2.66
CA LEU A 7 -18.33 -30.25 1.76
C LEU A 7 -17.61 -28.90 1.96
N THR A 8 -17.35 -28.51 3.21
CA THR A 8 -16.55 -27.31 3.53
C THR A 8 -15.16 -27.37 2.90
N LYS A 9 -14.46 -28.51 3.05
CA LYS A 9 -13.13 -28.72 2.44
C LYS A 9 -13.18 -28.64 0.91
N PHE A 10 -14.20 -29.21 0.31
CA PHE A 10 -14.43 -29.17 -1.14
C PHE A 10 -14.64 -27.73 -1.63
N LEU A 11 -15.55 -26.96 -0.99
CA LEU A 11 -15.81 -25.57 -1.34
C LEU A 11 -14.59 -24.68 -1.14
N MET A 12 -13.85 -24.89 -0.04
CA MET A 12 -12.59 -24.17 0.23
C MET A 12 -11.55 -24.43 -0.87
N ARG A 13 -11.40 -25.68 -1.31
CA ARG A 13 -10.49 -26.03 -2.40
C ARG A 13 -10.88 -25.34 -3.72
N ARG A 14 -12.19 -25.30 -4.03
CA ARG A 14 -12.71 -24.59 -5.22
C ARG A 14 -12.42 -23.09 -5.13
N PHE A 15 -12.61 -22.49 -3.95
CA PHE A 15 -12.31 -21.09 -3.71
C PHE A 15 -10.84 -20.78 -3.92
N PHE A 16 -9.93 -21.51 -3.25
CA PHE A 16 -8.48 -21.28 -3.41
C PHE A 16 -7.99 -21.54 -4.84
N SER A 17 -8.55 -22.55 -5.54
CA SER A 17 -8.24 -22.81 -6.94
C SER A 17 -8.69 -21.64 -7.84
N GLY A 18 -9.90 -21.08 -7.59
CA GLY A 18 -10.43 -19.94 -8.34
C GLY A 18 -9.59 -18.66 -8.10
N VAL A 19 -9.34 -18.34 -6.84
CA VAL A 19 -8.52 -17.18 -6.47
C VAL A 19 -7.08 -17.34 -6.98
N GLY A 20 -6.49 -18.54 -6.82
CA GLY A 20 -5.14 -18.83 -7.29
C GLY A 20 -4.99 -18.71 -8.80
N LEU A 21 -5.99 -19.17 -9.57
CA LEU A 21 -5.98 -19.02 -11.03
C LEU A 21 -6.01 -17.53 -11.44
N VAL A 22 -6.93 -16.75 -10.85
CA VAL A 22 -7.02 -15.31 -11.16
C VAL A 22 -5.75 -14.60 -10.75
N MET A 23 -5.23 -14.91 -9.56
CA MET A 23 -3.98 -14.32 -9.07
C MET A 23 -2.78 -14.67 -9.95
N LEU A 24 -2.70 -15.90 -10.45
CA LEU A 24 -1.66 -16.32 -11.40
C LEU A 24 -1.70 -15.50 -12.69
N VAL A 25 -2.90 -15.28 -13.25
CA VAL A 25 -3.06 -14.47 -14.47
C VAL A 25 -2.67 -13.02 -14.21
N VAL A 26 -3.15 -12.44 -13.10
CA VAL A 26 -2.82 -11.05 -12.72
C VAL A 26 -1.32 -10.88 -12.47
N CYS A 27 -0.71 -11.79 -11.71
CA CYS A 27 0.74 -11.77 -11.46
C CYS A 27 1.55 -11.93 -12.75
N GLY A 28 1.09 -12.78 -13.68
CA GLY A 28 1.73 -12.96 -14.98
C GLY A 28 1.71 -11.67 -15.82
N ILE A 29 0.59 -10.95 -15.83
CA ILE A 29 0.45 -9.68 -16.54
C ILE A 29 1.35 -8.62 -15.89
N ILE A 30 1.31 -8.47 -14.55
CA ILE A 30 2.13 -7.50 -13.82
C ILE A 30 3.61 -7.78 -14.07
N PHE A 31 4.02 -9.05 -13.95
CA PHE A 31 5.40 -9.44 -14.19
C PHE A 31 5.85 -9.10 -15.62
N ALA A 32 5.03 -9.40 -16.64
CA ALA A 32 5.36 -9.11 -18.04
C ALA A 32 5.50 -7.59 -18.27
N VAL A 33 4.59 -6.78 -17.72
CA VAL A 33 4.64 -5.32 -17.86
C VAL A 33 5.87 -4.75 -17.16
N THR A 34 6.12 -5.12 -15.90
CA THR A 34 7.27 -4.64 -15.13
C THR A 34 8.59 -5.10 -15.73
N PHE A 35 8.65 -6.31 -16.28
CA PHE A 35 9.84 -6.81 -16.96
C PHE A 35 10.20 -5.99 -18.21
N VAL A 36 9.21 -5.69 -19.06
CA VAL A 36 9.40 -4.85 -20.26
C VAL A 36 9.82 -3.43 -19.87
N GLU A 37 9.21 -2.87 -18.83
CA GLU A 37 9.55 -1.54 -18.32
C GLU A 37 10.99 -1.45 -17.80
N ARG A 38 11.47 -2.52 -17.14
CA ARG A 38 12.80 -2.55 -16.52
C ARG A 38 13.93 -3.01 -17.44
N LEU A 39 13.59 -3.60 -18.58
CA LEU A 39 14.60 -4.11 -19.51
C LEU A 39 15.59 -3.03 -20.01
N PRO A 40 15.18 -1.79 -20.35
CA PRO A 40 16.10 -0.74 -20.79
C PRO A 40 17.00 -0.18 -19.68
N SER A 41 16.56 -0.27 -18.42
CA SER A 41 17.25 0.33 -17.26
C SER A 41 18.28 -0.60 -16.64
N ASN A 42 18.27 -1.89 -16.99
CA ASN A 42 19.12 -2.90 -16.38
C ASN A 42 20.21 -3.41 -17.34
N PRO A 43 21.42 -3.69 -16.85
CA PRO A 43 22.54 -4.13 -17.67
C PRO A 43 22.32 -5.54 -18.25
N THR A 44 21.49 -6.36 -17.62
CA THR A 44 21.18 -7.73 -18.07
C THR A 44 19.69 -8.04 -17.90
N ALA A 45 19.17 -8.90 -18.79
CA ALA A 45 17.80 -9.38 -18.67
C ALA A 45 17.53 -10.11 -17.33
N MET A 46 18.54 -10.74 -16.75
CA MET A 46 18.44 -11.43 -15.47
C MET A 46 18.25 -10.45 -14.29
N ALA A 47 18.93 -9.30 -14.34
CA ALA A 47 18.73 -8.23 -13.35
C ALA A 47 17.33 -7.60 -13.46
N ALA A 48 16.85 -7.34 -14.69
CA ALA A 48 15.50 -6.87 -14.94
C ALA A 48 14.43 -7.87 -14.43
N MET A 49 14.68 -9.18 -14.60
CA MET A 49 13.80 -10.23 -14.11
C MET A 49 13.74 -10.26 -12.56
N ALA A 50 14.89 -10.16 -11.90
CA ALA A 50 14.97 -10.13 -10.43
C ALA A 50 14.25 -8.90 -9.87
N GLU A 51 14.45 -7.72 -10.44
CA GLU A 51 13.77 -6.48 -10.02
C GLU A 51 12.25 -6.57 -10.25
N SER A 52 11.82 -7.14 -11.38
CA SER A 52 10.41 -7.34 -11.69
C SER A 52 9.72 -8.29 -10.70
N TRP A 53 10.44 -9.30 -10.22
CA TRP A 53 9.93 -10.21 -9.19
C TRP A 53 9.69 -9.50 -7.85
N VAL A 54 10.58 -8.61 -7.45
CA VAL A 54 10.41 -7.82 -6.22
C VAL A 54 9.20 -6.89 -6.31
N ARG A 55 9.08 -6.16 -7.43
CA ARG A 55 7.92 -5.29 -7.68
C ARG A 55 6.60 -6.06 -7.75
N LEU A 56 6.63 -7.27 -8.28
CA LEU A 56 5.43 -8.12 -8.28
C LEU A 56 4.88 -8.30 -6.86
N LEU A 57 5.74 -8.55 -5.87
CA LEU A 57 5.32 -8.74 -4.48
C LEU A 57 4.71 -7.46 -3.85
N GLU A 58 5.16 -6.29 -4.26
CA GLU A 58 4.57 -5.00 -3.84
C GLU A 58 3.13 -4.84 -4.36
N TYR A 59 2.86 -5.31 -5.59
CA TYR A 59 1.54 -5.19 -6.21
C TYR A 59 0.54 -6.26 -5.75
N VAL A 60 1.00 -7.40 -5.22
CA VAL A 60 0.12 -8.49 -4.76
C VAL A 60 -1.01 -8.02 -3.84
N PRO A 61 -0.77 -7.26 -2.75
CA PRO A 61 -1.83 -6.79 -1.86
C PRO A 61 -2.87 -5.91 -2.56
N LEU A 62 -2.45 -5.11 -3.54
CA LEU A 62 -3.31 -4.21 -4.29
C LEU A 62 -4.35 -4.96 -5.14
N PHE A 63 -3.95 -6.08 -5.76
CA PHE A 63 -4.80 -6.87 -6.64
C PHE A 63 -5.55 -8.00 -5.92
N LEU A 64 -5.25 -8.28 -4.65
CA LEU A 64 -5.94 -9.30 -3.86
C LEU A 64 -7.47 -9.13 -3.82
N PRO A 65 -8.04 -7.93 -3.60
CA PRO A 65 -9.49 -7.76 -3.59
C PRO A 65 -10.14 -8.15 -4.92
N LEU A 66 -9.52 -7.77 -6.05
CA LEU A 66 -9.97 -8.18 -7.39
C LEU A 66 -9.89 -9.71 -7.56
N ALA A 67 -8.75 -10.29 -7.17
CA ALA A 67 -8.54 -11.74 -7.32
C ALA A 67 -9.52 -12.55 -6.46
N VAL A 68 -9.82 -12.10 -5.26
CA VAL A 68 -10.81 -12.76 -4.37
C VAL A 68 -12.22 -12.65 -4.94
N PHE A 69 -12.62 -11.47 -5.42
CA PHE A 69 -13.93 -11.30 -6.04
C PHE A 69 -14.09 -12.19 -7.29
N MET A 70 -13.17 -12.07 -8.25
CA MET A 70 -13.21 -12.82 -9.49
C MET A 70 -13.02 -14.32 -9.28
N GLY A 71 -12.14 -14.70 -8.35
CA GLY A 71 -11.93 -16.10 -7.97
C GLY A 71 -13.17 -16.72 -7.33
N THR A 72 -13.89 -15.95 -6.48
CA THR A 72 -15.14 -16.38 -5.88
C THR A 72 -16.23 -16.54 -6.95
N LEU A 73 -16.33 -15.59 -7.87
CA LEU A 73 -17.27 -15.66 -9.00
C LEU A 73 -16.99 -16.89 -9.86
N LEU A 74 -15.72 -17.16 -10.20
CA LEU A 74 -15.31 -18.32 -10.97
C LEU A 74 -15.59 -19.65 -10.25
N ALA A 75 -15.28 -19.72 -8.95
CA ALA A 75 -15.54 -20.89 -8.13
C ALA A 75 -17.05 -21.20 -8.08
N SER A 76 -17.87 -20.19 -7.85
CA SER A 76 -19.32 -20.32 -7.81
C SER A 76 -19.91 -20.67 -9.17
N TYR A 77 -19.37 -20.12 -10.25
CA TYR A 77 -19.75 -20.49 -11.62
C TYR A 77 -19.48 -21.97 -11.92
N ASN A 78 -18.29 -22.46 -11.58
CA ASN A 78 -17.93 -23.84 -11.79
C ASN A 78 -18.85 -24.81 -11.01
N LEU A 79 -19.25 -24.44 -9.78
CA LEU A 79 -20.25 -25.21 -9.01
C LEU A 79 -21.60 -25.26 -9.70
N THR A 80 -22.02 -24.16 -10.32
CA THR A 80 -23.29 -24.11 -11.05
C THR A 80 -23.23 -24.90 -12.35
N LYS A 81 -22.15 -24.81 -13.10
CA LYS A 81 -21.95 -25.50 -14.38
C LYS A 81 -21.87 -27.02 -14.24
N SER A 82 -21.19 -27.52 -13.21
CA SER A 82 -21.09 -28.96 -12.92
C SER A 82 -22.30 -29.53 -12.20
N SER A 83 -23.38 -28.76 -12.02
CA SER A 83 -24.59 -29.13 -11.24
C SER A 83 -24.31 -29.54 -9.78
N GLU A 84 -23.11 -29.29 -9.30
CA GLU A 84 -22.71 -29.52 -7.90
C GLU A 84 -23.50 -28.62 -6.95
N SER A 85 -23.95 -27.46 -7.43
CA SER A 85 -24.85 -26.57 -6.67
C SER A 85 -26.17 -27.24 -6.29
N VAL A 86 -26.67 -28.19 -7.10
CA VAL A 86 -27.86 -28.97 -6.76
C VAL A 86 -27.60 -29.92 -5.59
N ILE A 87 -26.39 -30.53 -5.57
CA ILE A 87 -25.96 -31.41 -4.48
C ILE A 87 -25.82 -30.60 -3.19
N VAL A 88 -25.28 -29.38 -3.25
CA VAL A 88 -25.16 -28.48 -2.09
C VAL A 88 -26.55 -28.09 -1.56
N SER A 89 -27.48 -27.74 -2.45
CA SER A 89 -28.86 -27.38 -2.08
C SER A 89 -29.66 -28.60 -1.55
N SER A 90 -29.51 -29.80 -2.17
CA SER A 90 -30.17 -31.03 -1.69
C SER A 90 -29.60 -31.52 -0.36
N ALA A 91 -28.41 -31.11 0.04
CA ALA A 91 -27.85 -31.33 1.37
C ALA A 91 -28.46 -30.41 2.44
N GLY A 92 -29.44 -29.56 2.09
CA GLY A 92 -30.16 -28.66 3.01
C GLY A 92 -29.34 -27.43 3.43
N LEU A 93 -28.26 -27.07 2.71
CA LEU A 93 -27.49 -25.90 3.03
C LEU A 93 -28.10 -24.66 2.41
N SER A 94 -28.29 -23.62 3.23
CA SER A 94 -28.69 -22.31 2.74
C SER A 94 -27.52 -21.65 1.94
N PRO A 95 -27.82 -20.68 1.04
CA PRO A 95 -26.81 -19.95 0.30
C PRO A 95 -25.71 -19.31 1.20
N TYR A 96 -26.10 -18.85 2.38
CA TYR A 96 -25.17 -18.31 3.38
C TYR A 96 -24.23 -19.38 3.96
N GLN A 97 -24.76 -20.57 4.24
CA GLN A 97 -23.94 -21.68 4.74
C GLN A 97 -22.96 -22.15 3.68
N ALA A 98 -23.35 -22.16 2.41
CA ALA A 98 -22.49 -22.46 1.29
C ALA A 98 -21.40 -21.37 1.05
N ALA A 99 -21.68 -20.11 1.38
CA ALA A 99 -20.72 -19.01 1.27
C ALA A 99 -19.68 -19.00 2.40
N ARG A 100 -19.97 -19.52 3.60
CA ARG A 100 -19.06 -19.49 4.75
C ARG A 100 -17.63 -19.94 4.46
N PRO A 101 -17.35 -21.04 3.75
CA PRO A 101 -15.99 -21.46 3.41
C PRO A 101 -15.24 -20.39 2.60
N PHE A 102 -15.92 -19.66 1.71
CA PHE A 102 -15.33 -18.61 0.90
C PHE A 102 -14.94 -17.39 1.77
N LEU A 103 -15.81 -17.00 2.73
CA LEU A 103 -15.53 -15.92 3.67
C LEU A 103 -14.37 -16.25 4.60
N VAL A 104 -14.33 -17.48 5.13
CA VAL A 104 -13.19 -17.96 5.93
C VAL A 104 -11.90 -17.97 5.11
N GLY A 105 -11.96 -18.49 3.87
CA GLY A 105 -10.81 -18.48 2.96
C GLY A 105 -10.30 -17.06 2.66
N ALA A 106 -11.21 -16.12 2.41
CA ALA A 106 -10.88 -14.72 2.18
C ALA A 106 -10.22 -14.09 3.42
N THR A 107 -10.74 -14.36 4.63
CA THR A 107 -10.13 -13.91 5.88
C THR A 107 -8.71 -14.45 6.04
N LEU A 108 -8.50 -15.74 5.79
CA LEU A 108 -7.16 -16.37 5.89
C LEU A 108 -6.18 -15.76 4.91
N ILE A 109 -6.59 -15.52 3.65
CA ILE A 109 -5.75 -14.82 2.65
C ILE A 109 -5.41 -13.42 3.14
N GLY A 110 -6.39 -12.67 3.65
CA GLY A 110 -6.16 -11.31 4.12
C GLY A 110 -5.22 -11.23 5.31
N VAL A 111 -5.40 -12.10 6.30
CA VAL A 111 -4.49 -12.19 7.45
C VAL A 111 -3.08 -12.56 6.97
N PHE A 112 -2.93 -13.56 6.11
CA PHE A 112 -1.64 -13.96 5.55
C PHE A 112 -0.99 -12.83 4.75
N ALA A 113 -1.75 -12.10 3.95
CA ALA A 113 -1.25 -10.97 3.17
C ALA A 113 -0.74 -9.84 4.07
N THR A 114 -1.46 -9.50 5.14
CA THR A 114 -1.06 -8.43 6.06
C THR A 114 0.14 -8.84 6.92
N THR A 115 0.13 -10.07 7.45
CA THR A 115 1.14 -10.48 8.45
C THR A 115 2.42 -11.05 7.86
N VAL A 116 2.39 -11.58 6.64
CA VAL A 116 3.52 -12.25 5.99
C VAL A 116 3.92 -11.54 4.70
N ILE A 117 2.99 -11.38 3.73
CA ILE A 117 3.34 -10.83 2.41
C ILE A 117 3.79 -9.37 2.54
N ASN A 118 3.04 -8.52 3.27
CA ASN A 118 3.38 -7.11 3.40
C ASN A 118 4.75 -6.88 4.04
N PRO A 119 5.10 -7.45 5.22
CA PRO A 119 6.43 -7.25 5.78
C PRO A 119 7.56 -7.75 4.87
N TYR A 120 7.36 -8.90 4.23
CA TYR A 120 8.36 -9.48 3.34
C TYR A 120 8.57 -8.65 2.07
N SER A 121 7.49 -8.14 1.45
CA SER A 121 7.59 -7.28 0.26
C SER A 121 8.29 -5.96 0.57
N VAL A 122 7.95 -5.34 1.71
CA VAL A 122 8.58 -4.08 2.16
C VAL A 122 10.08 -4.28 2.45
N GLU A 123 10.45 -5.36 3.14
CA GLU A 123 11.86 -5.64 3.43
C GLU A 123 12.66 -5.87 2.16
N LEU A 124 12.12 -6.64 1.21
CA LEU A 124 12.78 -6.93 -0.06
C LEU A 124 12.88 -5.68 -0.94
N SER A 125 11.86 -4.83 -0.95
CA SER A 125 11.87 -3.55 -1.64
C SER A 125 12.93 -2.62 -1.06
N ASN A 126 12.98 -2.49 0.25
CA ASN A 126 13.95 -1.63 0.93
C ASN A 126 15.40 -2.09 0.72
N GLN A 127 15.67 -3.39 0.60
CA GLN A 127 17.01 -3.91 0.28
C GLN A 127 17.44 -3.51 -1.14
N ASN A 128 16.54 -3.49 -2.11
CA ASN A 128 16.85 -3.09 -3.49
C ASN A 128 16.97 -1.56 -3.67
N ILE A 129 16.30 -0.77 -2.82
CA ILE A 129 16.44 0.69 -2.79
C ILE A 129 17.87 1.10 -2.35
N THR A 130 18.57 0.24 -1.63
CA THR A 130 19.89 0.55 -1.06
C THR A 130 21.01 0.62 -2.11
N SER A 131 20.83 0.13 -3.34
CA SER A 131 21.93 0.01 -4.28
C SER A 131 22.04 1.09 -5.37
N ASP A 132 20.99 1.81 -5.80
CA ASP A 132 21.20 2.83 -6.86
C ASP A 132 20.14 3.92 -7.06
N HIS A 133 19.01 3.92 -6.40
CA HIS A 133 17.88 4.80 -6.73
C HIS A 133 17.21 5.54 -5.57
N LEU A 134 17.98 5.96 -4.57
CA LEU A 134 17.50 7.02 -3.68
C LEU A 134 17.60 8.39 -4.37
N LYS A 135 17.04 8.54 -5.56
CA LYS A 135 16.43 9.81 -5.96
C LYS A 135 15.15 9.95 -5.13
N LEU A 136 15.36 10.09 -3.83
CA LEU A 136 14.30 10.41 -2.90
C LEU A 136 13.83 11.82 -3.23
N ILE A 137 12.73 11.90 -3.97
CA ILE A 137 11.95 13.12 -4.18
C ILE A 137 12.58 14.08 -5.18
N ASP A 138 12.14 13.99 -6.42
CA ASP A 138 12.24 15.08 -7.38
C ASP A 138 11.25 16.18 -6.93
N GLY A 139 11.67 17.00 -5.98
CA GLY A 139 10.85 18.05 -5.39
C GLY A 139 11.61 18.80 -4.28
N ALA A 140 11.19 20.02 -3.98
CA ALA A 140 11.83 20.83 -2.94
C ALA A 140 11.71 20.16 -1.56
N ILE A 141 12.83 19.71 -1.04
CA ILE A 141 12.96 19.10 0.28
C ILE A 141 13.10 20.20 1.31
N TRP A 142 12.19 20.29 2.25
CA TRP A 142 12.22 21.25 3.34
C TRP A 142 12.49 20.55 4.66
N LEU A 143 13.63 20.86 5.29
CA LEU A 143 13.96 20.44 6.64
C LEU A 143 13.96 21.66 7.55
N ARG A 144 13.29 21.55 8.69
CA ARG A 144 13.32 22.58 9.72
C ARG A 144 13.62 21.94 11.07
N GLU A 145 14.57 22.53 11.77
CA GLU A 145 14.98 22.12 13.10
C GLU A 145 14.98 23.33 14.06
N SER A 146 14.58 23.11 15.30
CA SER A 146 14.78 24.05 16.39
C SER A 146 16.15 23.80 17.01
N SER A 147 17.02 24.81 16.96
CA SER A 147 18.33 24.84 17.64
C SER A 147 18.22 25.68 18.90
N ASP A 148 19.16 25.53 19.84
CA ASP A 148 19.16 26.26 21.10
C ASP A 148 19.16 27.79 20.92
N ASN A 149 19.65 28.29 19.78
CA ASN A 149 19.74 29.72 19.45
C ASN A 149 18.74 30.19 18.38
N GLY A 150 17.77 29.35 17.99
CA GLY A 150 16.80 29.69 16.95
C GLY A 150 16.39 28.53 16.08
N TYR A 151 16.26 28.76 14.77
CA TYR A 151 15.78 27.77 13.83
C TYR A 151 16.76 27.64 12.65
N ILE A 152 16.97 26.39 12.22
CA ILE A 152 17.69 26.08 10.98
C ILE A 152 16.64 25.53 10.00
N THR A 153 16.50 26.18 8.85
CA THR A 153 15.60 25.73 7.79
C THR A 153 16.44 25.47 6.55
N MET A 154 16.41 24.25 6.02
CA MET A 154 17.11 23.88 4.79
C MET A 154 16.08 23.57 3.70
N ASN A 155 16.35 24.08 2.50
CA ASN A 155 15.69 23.69 1.27
C ASN A 155 16.72 23.04 0.35
N ALA A 156 16.43 21.87 -0.18
CA ALA A 156 17.27 21.17 -1.15
C ALA A 156 16.45 20.69 -2.33
N LYS A 157 17.08 20.54 -3.49
CA LYS A 157 16.41 20.07 -4.69
C LYS A 157 16.29 18.54 -4.73
N THR A 158 17.37 17.86 -4.37
CA THR A 158 17.44 16.39 -4.35
C THR A 158 18.20 15.92 -3.11
N MET A 159 17.95 14.69 -2.70
CA MET A 159 18.63 14.02 -1.59
C MET A 159 19.09 12.64 -2.05
N HIS A 160 20.35 12.31 -1.77
CA HIS A 160 20.93 11.00 -2.07
C HIS A 160 21.49 10.37 -0.80
N LYS A 161 21.39 9.06 -0.69
CA LYS A 161 22.05 8.33 0.40
C LYS A 161 23.46 7.95 -0.06
N SER A 162 24.45 8.35 0.74
CA SER A 162 25.87 8.05 0.51
C SER A 162 26.41 7.26 1.72
N GLY A 163 26.34 5.93 1.68
CA GLY A 163 26.67 5.11 2.83
C GLY A 163 25.71 5.33 4.00
N ASP A 164 26.23 5.77 5.16
CA ASP A 164 25.41 6.12 6.33
C ASP A 164 25.02 7.59 6.38
N ALA A 165 25.52 8.44 5.47
CA ALA A 165 25.22 9.86 5.36
C ALA A 165 24.14 10.15 4.32
N LEU A 166 23.56 11.35 4.36
CA LEU A 166 22.65 11.89 3.36
C LEU A 166 23.27 13.13 2.70
N ASP A 167 23.37 13.10 1.38
CA ASP A 167 23.83 14.22 0.58
C ASP A 167 22.63 14.95 -0.03
N PHE A 168 22.54 16.25 0.21
CA PHE A 168 21.51 17.14 -0.31
C PHE A 168 22.10 18.01 -1.39
N GLU A 169 21.57 17.93 -2.61
CA GLU A 169 22.07 18.73 -3.74
C GLU A 169 21.31 20.05 -3.89
N ASN A 170 22.05 21.08 -4.30
CA ASN A 170 21.55 22.45 -4.47
C ASN A 170 20.77 22.94 -3.24
N ALA A 171 21.41 22.82 -2.09
CA ALA A 171 20.81 23.17 -0.82
C ALA A 171 20.99 24.65 -0.46
N THR A 172 19.91 25.24 0.05
CA THR A 172 19.92 26.57 0.67
C THR A 172 19.52 26.44 2.13
N ILE A 173 20.36 26.90 3.05
CA ILE A 173 20.13 26.84 4.48
C ILE A 173 19.90 28.25 5.01
N TYR A 174 18.86 28.42 5.79
CA TYR A 174 18.51 29.65 6.49
C TYR A 174 18.66 29.43 7.98
N VAL A 175 19.55 30.18 8.61
CA VAL A 175 19.69 30.21 10.07
C VAL A 175 18.96 31.45 10.60
N GLN A 176 18.00 31.23 11.50
CA GLN A 176 17.14 32.23 12.07
C GLN A 176 17.35 32.24 13.59
N ASN A 177 17.29 33.42 14.20
CA ASN A 177 17.30 33.53 15.67
C ASN A 177 15.92 33.16 16.27
N ALA A 178 15.82 33.19 17.61
CA ALA A 178 14.57 32.90 18.33
C ALA A 178 13.38 33.82 17.96
N SER A 179 13.68 35.00 17.40
CA SER A 179 12.67 35.97 16.91
C SER A 179 12.37 35.80 15.42
N PHE A 180 12.73 34.67 14.81
CA PHE A 180 12.55 34.37 13.38
C PHE A 180 13.27 35.33 12.41
N LYS A 181 14.21 36.15 12.90
CA LYS A 181 15.00 37.02 12.05
C LYS A 181 16.14 36.21 11.41
N LEU A 182 16.32 36.34 10.09
CA LEU A 182 17.39 35.69 9.35
C LEU A 182 18.76 36.28 9.81
N THR A 183 19.62 35.38 10.25
CA THR A 183 21.00 35.74 10.68
C THR A 183 22.04 35.33 9.64
N THR A 184 21.84 34.18 8.99
CA THR A 184 22.77 33.67 8.00
C THR A 184 22.02 32.90 6.92
N ARG A 185 22.44 33.10 5.66
CA ARG A 185 22.01 32.31 4.52
C ARG A 185 23.20 31.56 3.96
N ILE A 186 23.07 30.27 3.69
CA ILE A 186 24.14 29.42 3.16
C ILE A 186 23.59 28.71 1.91
N GLU A 187 24.34 28.78 0.82
CA GLU A 187 24.07 28.03 -0.41
C GLU A 187 25.26 27.12 -0.71
N ALA A 188 24.96 25.86 -0.93
CA ALA A 188 25.95 24.86 -1.28
C ALA A 188 25.44 23.92 -2.39
N GLN A 189 26.34 23.47 -3.24
CA GLN A 189 26.01 22.45 -4.24
C GLN A 189 25.68 21.11 -3.58
N THR A 190 26.43 20.78 -2.51
CA THR A 190 26.18 19.56 -1.73
C THR A 190 26.31 19.89 -0.24
N VAL A 191 25.31 19.45 0.53
CA VAL A 191 25.31 19.45 2.00
C VAL A 191 25.22 18.01 2.44
N THR A 192 26.19 17.56 3.22
CA THR A 192 26.22 16.21 3.78
C THR A 192 25.70 16.26 5.22
N LEU A 193 24.74 15.42 5.53
CA LEU A 193 24.24 15.16 6.88
C LEU A 193 24.75 13.79 7.31
N ASP A 194 25.51 13.77 8.39
CA ASP A 194 25.97 12.57 9.08
C ASP A 194 25.53 12.57 10.55
N ASP A 195 26.01 11.61 11.34
CA ASP A 195 25.67 11.54 12.77
C ASP A 195 26.30 12.67 13.59
N ASP A 196 27.35 13.35 13.08
CA ASP A 196 28.05 14.47 13.73
C ASP A 196 27.39 15.83 13.41
N GLY A 197 26.59 15.90 12.35
CA GLY A 197 25.92 17.13 11.96
C GLY A 197 25.76 17.36 10.45
N MET A 198 25.47 18.61 10.10
CA MET A 198 25.43 19.06 8.70
C MET A 198 26.75 19.73 8.32
N SER A 199 27.30 19.35 7.17
CA SER A 199 28.52 19.95 6.63
C SER A 199 28.36 20.26 5.14
N ALA A 200 29.02 21.37 4.70
CA ALA A 200 29.07 21.76 3.29
C ALA A 200 30.44 22.28 2.94
N LYS A 201 31.02 21.75 1.88
CA LYS A 201 32.31 22.21 1.34
C LYS A 201 32.10 23.37 0.37
N SER A 202 32.95 24.39 0.48
CA SER A 202 32.94 25.56 -0.43
C SER A 202 31.56 26.24 -0.52
N ALA A 203 30.83 26.34 0.59
CA ALA A 203 29.54 26.99 0.65
C ALA A 203 29.68 28.52 0.51
N ARG A 204 28.69 29.14 -0.14
CA ARG A 204 28.54 30.60 -0.13
C ARG A 204 27.72 30.98 1.10
N VAL A 205 28.29 31.81 1.96
CA VAL A 205 27.66 32.19 3.24
C VAL A 205 27.48 33.70 3.23
N TRP A 206 26.23 34.13 3.41
CA TRP A 206 25.87 35.53 3.63
C TRP A 206 25.55 35.75 5.09
N ASP A 207 26.17 36.73 5.69
CA ASP A 207 25.83 37.17 7.06
C ASP A 207 24.68 38.18 7.07
N ALA A 208 24.28 38.65 8.25
CA ALA A 208 23.22 39.63 8.42
C ALA A 208 23.48 40.98 7.71
N ASN A 209 24.72 41.27 7.32
CA ASN A 209 25.15 42.49 6.63
C ASN A 209 25.24 42.27 5.10
N GLY A 210 24.87 41.08 4.61
CA GLY A 210 24.89 40.76 3.19
C GLY A 210 26.28 40.49 2.61
N ILE A 211 27.30 40.28 3.45
CA ILE A 211 28.64 39.97 3.00
C ILE A 211 28.77 38.53 2.59
N GLU A 212 29.08 38.27 1.34
CA GLU A 212 29.32 36.92 0.82
C GLU A 212 30.73 36.45 1.15
N LYS A 213 30.86 35.24 1.73
CA LYS A 213 32.14 34.56 1.95
C LYS A 213 32.04 33.11 1.48
N LYS A 214 32.98 32.67 0.68
CA LYS A 214 33.12 31.25 0.30
C LYS A 214 33.96 30.55 1.35
N ARG A 215 33.38 29.61 2.08
CA ARG A 215 34.05 28.83 3.13
C ARG A 215 33.38 27.47 3.35
N ASP A 216 34.12 26.58 3.97
CA ASP A 216 33.51 25.38 4.49
C ASP A 216 32.61 25.75 5.68
N TRP A 217 31.44 25.14 5.73
CA TRP A 217 30.45 25.37 6.75
C TRP A 217 30.07 24.07 7.40
N SER A 218 29.93 24.06 8.71
CA SER A 218 29.42 22.94 9.47
C SER A 218 28.59 23.42 10.66
N VAL A 219 27.61 22.64 11.03
CA VAL A 219 26.77 22.88 12.20
C VAL A 219 26.36 21.55 12.83
N ALA A 220 26.46 21.47 14.15
CA ALA A 220 25.90 20.37 14.90
C ALA A 220 24.37 20.43 14.82
N THR A 221 23.72 19.32 14.48
CA THR A 221 22.27 19.19 14.39
C THR A 221 21.81 17.96 15.17
N ARG A 222 20.57 18.01 15.65
CA ARG A 222 19.91 16.84 16.23
C ARG A 222 19.27 15.92 15.18
N LEU A 223 19.27 16.37 13.92
CA LEU A 223 18.81 15.56 12.81
C LEU A 223 19.85 14.49 12.51
N THR A 224 19.46 13.24 12.54
CA THR A 224 20.27 12.12 12.06
C THR A 224 19.79 11.71 10.68
N PRO A 225 20.64 11.10 9.84
CA PRO A 225 20.23 10.56 8.54
C PRO A 225 18.97 9.68 8.63
N ARG A 226 18.89 8.84 9.67
CA ARG A 226 17.69 8.00 9.93
C ARG A 226 16.43 8.81 10.20
N THR A 227 16.52 9.87 11.02
CA THR A 227 15.36 10.70 11.36
C THR A 227 14.81 11.45 10.14
N VAL A 228 15.72 11.88 9.25
CA VAL A 228 15.34 12.54 7.99
C VAL A 228 14.70 11.53 7.04
N LEU A 229 15.31 10.37 6.84
CA LEU A 229 14.74 9.30 6.01
C LEU A 229 13.35 8.88 6.51
N ASP A 230 13.20 8.68 7.82
CA ASP A 230 11.92 8.32 8.43
C ASP A 230 10.80 9.35 8.13
N ARG A 231 11.13 10.64 8.03
CA ARG A 231 10.15 11.69 7.67
C ARG A 231 9.66 11.61 6.23
N TYR A 232 10.50 11.11 5.34
CA TYR A 232 10.21 11.03 3.91
C TYR A 232 9.80 9.63 3.44
N LEU A 233 9.86 8.61 4.32
CA LEU A 233 9.33 7.29 4.00
C LEU A 233 7.83 7.38 3.70
N GLN A 234 7.46 6.86 2.53
CA GLN A 234 6.05 6.75 2.17
C GLN A 234 5.37 5.68 3.04
N PRO A 235 4.06 5.81 3.28
CA PRO A 235 3.33 4.87 4.14
C PRO A 235 3.43 3.41 3.70
N ASP A 236 3.57 3.13 2.42
CA ASP A 236 3.71 1.80 1.81
C ASP A 236 5.11 1.19 1.96
N GLN A 237 6.12 2.01 2.28
CA GLN A 237 7.50 1.58 2.52
C GLN A 237 7.75 1.08 3.96
N ILE A 238 6.72 1.08 4.81
CA ILE A 238 6.82 0.68 6.21
C ILE A 238 5.99 -0.58 6.42
N SER A 239 6.60 -1.62 6.99
CA SER A 239 5.91 -2.88 7.24
C SER A 239 4.79 -2.74 8.29
N PHE A 240 3.75 -3.57 8.16
CA PHE A 240 2.61 -3.58 9.08
C PHE A 240 3.03 -3.58 10.57
N TRP A 241 4.03 -4.38 10.92
CA TRP A 241 4.48 -4.51 12.30
C TRP A 241 5.22 -3.28 12.82
N GLN A 242 5.86 -2.53 11.94
CA GLN A 242 6.62 -1.32 12.29
C GLN A 242 5.73 -0.06 12.34
N LEU A 243 4.62 -0.05 11.57
CA LEU A 243 3.72 1.10 11.47
C LEU A 243 3.26 1.68 12.81
N PRO A 244 2.82 0.89 13.84
CA PRO A 244 2.36 1.46 15.10
C PRO A 244 3.45 2.19 15.90
N SER A 245 4.67 1.68 15.88
CA SER A 245 5.82 2.31 16.55
C SER A 245 6.27 3.56 15.80
N PHE A 246 6.28 3.49 14.47
CA PHE A 246 6.61 4.60 13.59
C PHE A 246 5.61 5.77 13.75
N ILE A 247 4.31 5.50 13.72
CA ILE A 247 3.26 6.51 13.90
C ILE A 247 3.43 7.23 15.25
N ARG A 248 3.66 6.48 16.35
CA ARG A 248 3.90 7.08 17.66
C ARG A 248 5.13 7.98 17.69
N LYS A 249 6.22 7.55 17.06
CA LYS A 249 7.46 8.33 16.95
C LYS A 249 7.24 9.62 16.15
N MET A 250 6.54 9.54 15.01
CA MET A 250 6.25 10.69 14.16
C MET A 250 5.30 11.68 14.84
N ASP A 251 4.27 11.19 15.53
CA ASP A 251 3.32 12.02 16.27
C ASP A 251 4.01 12.79 17.41
N SER A 252 4.95 12.15 18.13
CA SER A 252 5.70 12.81 19.22
C SER A 252 6.57 13.98 18.77
N ILE A 253 6.95 14.04 17.51
CA ILE A 253 7.73 15.14 16.89
C ILE A 253 6.85 16.11 16.08
N GLY A 254 5.51 15.94 16.12
CA GLY A 254 4.56 16.80 15.42
C GLY A 254 4.56 16.64 13.90
N ALA A 255 5.05 15.50 13.38
CA ALA A 255 5.04 15.22 11.95
C ALA A 255 3.64 14.77 11.48
N PRO A 256 3.29 14.97 10.19
CA PRO A 256 1.99 14.55 9.67
C PRO A 256 1.89 13.02 9.57
N VAL A 257 1.09 12.39 10.43
CA VAL A 257 0.94 10.92 10.53
C VAL A 257 -0.29 10.36 9.82
N ARG A 258 -1.15 11.22 9.24
CA ARG A 258 -2.46 10.80 8.71
C ARG A 258 -2.36 9.74 7.61
N GLY A 259 -1.45 9.89 6.67
CA GLY A 259 -1.21 8.90 5.61
C GLY A 259 -0.82 7.53 6.18
N HIS A 260 0.06 7.52 7.18
CA HIS A 260 0.51 6.30 7.86
C HIS A 260 -0.61 5.64 8.68
N LEU A 261 -1.50 6.45 9.30
CA LEU A 261 -2.70 5.93 9.97
C LEU A 261 -3.66 5.27 8.97
N VAL A 262 -3.91 5.88 7.82
CA VAL A 262 -4.74 5.29 6.76
C VAL A 262 -4.13 3.97 6.29
N GLN A 263 -2.82 3.92 6.03
CA GLN A 263 -2.13 2.70 5.62
C GLN A 263 -2.23 1.59 6.69
N PHE A 264 -2.02 1.93 7.97
CA PHE A 264 -2.17 0.97 9.07
C PHE A 264 -3.58 0.37 9.10
N TRP A 265 -4.62 1.19 9.04
CA TRP A 265 -6.00 0.73 9.02
C TRP A 265 -6.34 -0.05 7.75
N THR A 266 -5.80 0.34 6.59
CA THR A 266 -5.97 -0.41 5.34
C THR A 266 -5.43 -1.82 5.46
N LEU A 267 -4.22 -1.98 6.00
CA LEU A 267 -3.62 -3.30 6.22
C LEU A 267 -4.35 -4.11 7.29
N LEU A 268 -4.75 -3.48 8.40
CA LEU A 268 -5.48 -4.16 9.50
C LEU A 268 -6.85 -4.66 9.04
N PHE A 269 -7.57 -3.90 8.21
CA PHE A 269 -8.89 -4.25 7.68
C PHE A 269 -8.84 -4.91 6.29
N LEU A 270 -7.65 -5.25 5.78
CA LEU A 270 -7.53 -6.01 4.54
C LEU A 270 -8.33 -7.33 4.57
N PRO A 271 -8.32 -8.14 5.66
CA PRO A 271 -9.17 -9.32 5.74
C PRO A 271 -10.66 -9.01 5.58
N LEU A 272 -11.16 -7.91 6.17
CA LEU A 272 -12.55 -7.47 6.02
C LEU A 272 -12.85 -7.05 4.57
N SER A 273 -11.92 -6.36 3.93
CA SER A 273 -12.03 -6.00 2.51
C SER A 273 -12.15 -7.23 1.63
N LEU A 274 -11.35 -8.27 1.87
CA LEU A 274 -11.42 -9.51 1.12
C LEU A 274 -12.73 -10.27 1.39
N VAL A 275 -13.25 -10.25 2.61
CA VAL A 275 -14.57 -10.80 2.95
C VAL A 275 -15.69 -10.06 2.20
N ALA A 276 -15.61 -8.72 2.13
CA ALA A 276 -16.56 -7.92 1.36
C ALA A 276 -16.57 -8.31 -0.13
N MET A 277 -15.38 -8.47 -0.71
CA MET A 277 -15.21 -8.90 -2.10
C MET A 277 -15.67 -10.34 -2.34
N ALA A 278 -15.42 -11.26 -1.42
CA ALA A 278 -15.92 -12.63 -1.51
C ALA A 278 -17.45 -12.67 -1.43
N THR A 279 -18.06 -11.90 -0.51
CA THR A 279 -19.53 -11.81 -0.39
C THR A 279 -20.15 -11.27 -1.67
N LEU A 280 -19.54 -10.25 -2.26
CA LEU A 280 -19.97 -9.68 -3.53
C LEU A 280 -19.84 -10.70 -4.68
N GLY A 281 -18.75 -11.47 -4.74
CA GLY A 281 -18.55 -12.54 -5.72
C GLY A 281 -19.63 -13.63 -5.63
N VAL A 282 -20.02 -14.00 -4.41
CA VAL A 282 -21.15 -14.91 -4.19
C VAL A 282 -22.45 -14.28 -4.69
N ALA A 283 -22.73 -13.01 -4.35
CA ALA A 283 -23.93 -12.30 -4.79
C ALA A 283 -24.03 -12.26 -6.32
N PHE A 284 -22.95 -11.92 -7.01
CA PHE A 284 -22.92 -11.90 -8.49
C PHE A 284 -23.12 -13.27 -9.12
N SER A 285 -22.76 -14.35 -8.43
CA SER A 285 -22.94 -15.71 -8.94
C SER A 285 -24.40 -16.18 -8.91
N GLN A 286 -25.25 -15.56 -8.08
CA GLN A 286 -26.66 -15.94 -7.96
C GLN A 286 -27.39 -15.62 -9.27
N THR A 287 -28.25 -16.54 -9.71
CA THR A 287 -29.10 -16.37 -10.89
C THR A 287 -30.39 -17.19 -10.75
N ARG A 288 -31.54 -16.57 -11.09
CA ARG A 288 -32.85 -17.22 -11.10
C ARG A 288 -32.99 -18.22 -12.24
N GLN A 289 -32.34 -17.98 -13.38
CA GLN A 289 -32.44 -18.82 -14.57
C GLN A 289 -31.15 -19.54 -14.87
N ARG A 290 -31.04 -20.81 -14.48
CA ARG A 290 -29.88 -21.67 -14.79
C ARG A 290 -29.66 -21.86 -16.30
N ARG A 291 -30.71 -21.77 -17.11
CA ARG A 291 -30.68 -22.00 -18.56
C ARG A 291 -30.01 -20.91 -19.37
N ASN A 292 -29.97 -19.67 -18.84
CA ASN A 292 -29.38 -18.47 -19.50
C ASN A 292 -28.24 -17.87 -18.70
N TYR A 293 -27.35 -18.69 -18.13
CA TYR A 293 -26.21 -18.20 -17.41
C TYR A 293 -25.11 -17.76 -18.37
N ASN A 294 -25.13 -16.48 -18.77
CA ASN A 294 -24.06 -15.88 -19.56
C ASN A 294 -22.89 -15.48 -18.67
N PHE A 295 -21.94 -16.44 -18.47
CA PHE A 295 -20.75 -16.20 -17.65
C PHE A 295 -19.94 -14.97 -18.14
N GLY A 296 -19.74 -14.83 -19.46
CA GLY A 296 -18.99 -13.73 -20.05
C GLY A 296 -19.54 -12.35 -19.65
N THR A 297 -20.86 -12.18 -19.72
CA THR A 297 -21.52 -10.91 -19.33
C THR A 297 -21.38 -10.63 -17.83
N LYS A 298 -21.57 -11.65 -16.97
CA LYS A 298 -21.39 -11.48 -15.52
C LYS A 298 -19.95 -11.22 -15.14
N PHE A 299 -19.01 -11.87 -15.82
CA PHE A 299 -17.58 -11.68 -15.62
C PHE A 299 -17.16 -10.26 -16.04
N ALA A 300 -17.62 -9.79 -17.21
CA ALA A 300 -17.35 -8.43 -17.67
C ALA A 300 -17.96 -7.37 -16.73
N LEU A 301 -19.23 -7.56 -16.32
CA LEU A 301 -19.86 -6.68 -15.34
C LEU A 301 -19.14 -6.70 -13.99
N GLY A 302 -18.64 -7.87 -13.58
CA GLY A 302 -17.82 -8.02 -12.39
C GLY A 302 -16.54 -7.21 -12.45
N ILE A 303 -15.82 -7.22 -13.57
CA ILE A 303 -14.62 -6.39 -13.78
C ILE A 303 -14.98 -4.90 -13.62
N VAL A 304 -16.02 -4.43 -14.29
CA VAL A 304 -16.48 -3.03 -14.18
C VAL A 304 -16.81 -2.67 -12.74
N THR A 305 -17.53 -3.55 -12.03
CA THR A 305 -17.87 -3.34 -10.62
C THR A 305 -16.63 -3.27 -9.73
N CYS A 306 -15.64 -4.14 -9.94
CA CYS A 306 -14.37 -4.09 -9.21
C CYS A 306 -13.63 -2.76 -9.41
N PHE A 307 -13.55 -2.28 -10.66
CA PHE A 307 -12.94 -0.97 -10.93
C PHE A 307 -13.67 0.17 -10.25
N ALA A 308 -15.02 0.16 -10.31
CA ALA A 308 -15.83 1.16 -9.63
C ALA A 308 -15.61 1.16 -8.11
N LEU A 309 -15.60 -0.02 -7.49
CA LEU A 309 -15.35 -0.17 -6.06
C LEU A 309 -13.92 0.20 -5.67
N TYR A 310 -12.94 -0.15 -6.49
CA TYR A 310 -11.55 0.28 -6.30
C TYR A 310 -11.45 1.81 -6.30
N PHE A 311 -12.08 2.47 -7.27
CA PHE A 311 -12.09 3.93 -7.34
C PHE A 311 -12.76 4.56 -6.11
N ILE A 312 -13.94 4.05 -5.71
CA ILE A 312 -14.65 4.51 -4.51
C ILE A 312 -13.79 4.33 -3.26
N THR A 313 -13.18 3.16 -3.07
CA THR A 313 -12.31 2.88 -1.91
C THR A 313 -11.12 3.83 -1.87
N ASN A 314 -10.46 4.09 -3.03
CA ASN A 314 -9.35 5.05 -3.09
C ASN A 314 -9.80 6.49 -2.79
N MET A 315 -11.00 6.89 -3.21
CA MET A 315 -11.56 8.19 -2.85
C MET A 315 -11.75 8.32 -1.33
N PHE A 316 -12.28 7.29 -0.68
CA PHE A 316 -12.41 7.27 0.79
C PHE A 316 -11.02 7.30 1.48
N ASN A 317 -10.04 6.56 0.97
CA ASN A 317 -8.66 6.59 1.47
C ASN A 317 -8.06 8.00 1.36
N ALA A 318 -8.27 8.68 0.24
CA ALA A 318 -7.84 10.07 0.05
C ALA A 318 -8.50 11.03 1.05
N LEU A 319 -9.82 10.89 1.30
CA LEU A 319 -10.53 11.68 2.32
C LEU A 319 -9.98 11.40 3.74
N GLY A 320 -9.60 10.16 4.03
CA GLY A 320 -8.94 9.78 5.28
C GLY A 320 -7.56 10.41 5.44
N SER A 321 -6.74 10.40 4.40
CA SER A 321 -5.38 10.93 4.42
C SER A 321 -5.34 12.46 4.50
N THR A 322 -6.30 13.15 3.88
CA THR A 322 -6.46 14.61 4.00
C THR A 322 -7.06 15.06 5.34
N GLY A 323 -7.68 14.12 6.09
CA GLY A 323 -8.32 14.40 7.37
C GLY A 323 -9.76 14.90 7.25
N ALA A 324 -10.36 14.85 6.06
CA ALA A 324 -11.78 15.15 5.87
C ALA A 324 -12.68 14.10 6.56
N LEU A 325 -12.17 12.86 6.70
CA LEU A 325 -12.80 11.78 7.44
C LEU A 325 -11.82 11.17 8.47
N PRO A 326 -12.30 10.63 9.60
CA PRO A 326 -11.49 9.80 10.47
C PRO A 326 -10.95 8.58 9.70
N ALA A 327 -9.65 8.29 9.82
CA ALA A 327 -8.99 7.24 9.04
C ALA A 327 -9.70 5.88 9.12
N ILE A 328 -10.17 5.49 10.31
CA ILE A 328 -10.90 4.22 10.50
C ILE A 328 -12.23 4.20 9.72
N LEU A 329 -12.99 5.30 9.70
CA LEU A 329 -14.25 5.37 8.95
C LEU A 329 -13.99 5.34 7.44
N ALA A 330 -12.95 6.01 6.98
CA ALA A 330 -12.56 6.00 5.57
C ALA A 330 -12.28 4.58 5.06
N ILE A 331 -11.74 3.70 5.90
CA ILE A 331 -11.40 2.33 5.51
C ILE A 331 -12.58 1.37 5.72
N VAL A 332 -13.27 1.46 6.85
CA VAL A 332 -14.29 0.46 7.24
C VAL A 332 -15.64 0.69 6.55
N ALA A 333 -16.05 1.96 6.36
CA ALA A 333 -17.36 2.28 5.82
C ALA A 333 -17.62 1.70 4.41
N PRO A 334 -16.72 1.82 3.43
CA PRO A 334 -16.93 1.23 2.11
C PRO A 334 -17.12 -0.29 2.18
N GLN A 335 -16.34 -0.97 3.03
CA GLN A 335 -16.39 -2.43 3.17
C GLN A 335 -17.72 -2.89 3.76
N LEU A 336 -18.23 -2.21 4.77
CA LEU A 336 -19.54 -2.52 5.37
C LEU A 336 -20.68 -2.26 4.40
N ILE A 337 -20.61 -1.20 3.60
CA ILE A 337 -21.61 -0.90 2.56
C ILE A 337 -21.63 -2.03 1.52
N ILE A 338 -20.46 -2.49 1.06
CA ILE A 338 -20.35 -3.59 0.10
C ILE A 338 -20.93 -4.88 0.68
N ILE A 339 -20.59 -5.22 1.93
CA ILE A 339 -21.13 -6.42 2.60
C ILE A 339 -22.64 -6.33 2.73
N ALA A 340 -23.18 -5.20 3.20
CA ALA A 340 -24.60 -4.99 3.37
C ALA A 340 -25.35 -5.10 2.02
N ALA A 341 -24.86 -4.44 0.97
CA ALA A 341 -25.44 -4.51 -0.36
C ALA A 341 -25.41 -5.94 -0.93
N ALA A 342 -24.28 -6.64 -0.79
CA ALA A 342 -24.15 -8.02 -1.24
C ALA A 342 -25.06 -8.98 -0.45
N ALA A 343 -25.16 -8.81 0.88
CA ALA A 343 -26.01 -9.61 1.73
C ALA A 343 -27.50 -9.42 1.40
N THR A 344 -27.96 -8.19 1.22
CA THR A 344 -29.36 -7.92 0.80
C THR A 344 -29.66 -8.53 -0.56
N PHE A 345 -28.70 -8.53 -1.48
CA PHE A 345 -28.86 -9.16 -2.78
C PHE A 345 -28.99 -10.69 -2.64
N ILE A 346 -28.15 -11.33 -1.80
CA ILE A 346 -28.23 -12.78 -1.55
C ILE A 346 -29.58 -13.17 -0.92
N THR A 347 -30.08 -12.39 0.08
CA THR A 347 -31.38 -12.67 0.72
C THR A 347 -32.57 -12.56 -0.23
N SER A 348 -32.53 -11.64 -1.19
CA SER A 348 -33.60 -11.48 -2.17
C SER A 348 -33.81 -12.71 -3.08
N PHE A 349 -32.84 -13.63 -3.12
CA PHE A 349 -32.94 -14.91 -3.83
C PHE A 349 -33.39 -16.08 -2.94
N ASP A 350 -33.33 -15.92 -1.61
CA ASP A 350 -33.68 -16.98 -0.64
C ASP A 350 -35.16 -16.96 -0.29
N THR A 351 -35.86 -15.85 -0.54
CA THR A 351 -37.28 -15.61 -0.15
C THR A 351 -38.33 -16.11 -1.19
N ILE A 352 -37.91 -16.86 -2.21
CA ILE A 352 -38.76 -17.44 -3.26
C ILE A 352 -38.38 -18.90 -3.47
#